data_d24636fdd44ef5cd5abb4a3f2cef9d13
#
_entry.id   d24636fdd44ef5cd5abb4a3f2cef9d13
#
_cell.length_a   1.000
_cell.length_b   1.000
_cell.length_c   1.000
_cell.angle_alpha   90.00
_cell.angle_beta   90.00
_cell.angle_gamma   90.00
#
_symmetry.space_group_name_H-M   'P 1'
#
loop_
_entity.id
_entity.type
_entity.pdbx_description
1 polymer ?
#
loop_
_entity_poly.entity_id
_entity_poly.type
_entity_poly.pdbx_seq_one_letter_code
_entity_poly.pdbx_strand_id
1 'polypeptide(L)'
;MAKYSRIEVANVMKETGMVPLFFHHDIELSKQVLKACYDGGARLMEFTSRGDFAHEVFAALNKYALAELPGMIMGVGSVTDAAAASLYMQLGANFIVTPVLREDIALVCNRRKVLWSPGCGTLTEIAKAEELGCEIVKLFPGDVYNPGFIKAIKGPCPWTSIMPTGGVTTEESNLRGWFDAGVTCVGIGSQLISADVLKLSLIHISEPTRRTPI
;
A
#
# COMPACT_ATOMS: atom_id res chain seq x y z
N MET A 1 -17.68 -0.39 -6.06
CA MET A 1 -16.83 0.36 -6.98
C MET A 1 -15.90 1.25 -6.16
N ALA A 2 -14.71 1.55 -6.66
CA ALA A 2 -13.80 2.49 -6.01
C ALA A 2 -14.53 3.81 -5.69
N LYS A 3 -14.31 4.35 -4.51
CA LYS A 3 -14.89 5.63 -4.05
C LYS A 3 -14.08 6.82 -4.56
N TYR A 4 -12.77 6.64 -4.67
CA TYR A 4 -11.82 7.67 -5.08
C TYR A 4 -11.33 7.40 -6.52
N SER A 5 -11.18 8.44 -7.31
CA SER A 5 -10.57 8.35 -8.63
C SER A 5 -9.08 8.04 -8.52
N ARG A 6 -8.48 7.50 -9.60
CA ARG A 6 -7.04 7.22 -9.63
C ARG A 6 -6.18 8.46 -9.40
N ILE A 7 -6.67 9.64 -9.83
CA ILE A 7 -5.97 10.92 -9.64
C ILE A 7 -5.98 11.32 -8.15
N GLU A 8 -7.13 11.21 -7.48
CA GLU A 8 -7.23 11.48 -6.03
C GLU A 8 -6.31 10.54 -5.25
N VAL A 9 -6.30 9.24 -5.57
CA VAL A 9 -5.41 8.27 -4.91
C VAL A 9 -3.94 8.64 -5.11
N ALA A 10 -3.52 8.98 -6.34
CA ALA A 10 -2.15 9.36 -6.63
C ALA A 10 -1.75 10.65 -5.89
N ASN A 11 -2.64 11.63 -5.80
CA ASN A 11 -2.39 12.86 -5.06
C ASN A 11 -2.23 12.59 -3.56
N VAL A 12 -3.11 11.78 -2.95
CA VAL A 12 -2.98 11.42 -1.53
C VAL A 12 -1.70 10.61 -1.27
N MET A 13 -1.30 9.70 -2.16
CA MET A 13 0.00 9.00 -2.05
C MET A 13 1.17 9.99 -2.04
N LYS A 14 1.13 11.00 -2.90
CA LYS A 14 2.16 12.03 -2.99
C LYS A 14 2.17 12.94 -1.77
N GLU A 15 1.00 13.35 -1.30
CA GLU A 15 0.85 14.27 -0.16
C GLU A 15 1.26 13.64 1.17
N THR A 16 0.85 12.38 1.39
CA THR A 16 1.17 11.66 2.64
C THR A 16 2.55 11.03 2.64
N GLY A 17 3.11 10.77 1.46
CA GLY A 17 4.45 10.19 1.29
C GLY A 17 4.57 8.73 1.73
N MET A 18 3.53 8.11 2.31
CA MET A 18 3.62 6.76 2.87
C MET A 18 2.35 5.95 2.61
N VAL A 19 2.54 4.68 2.26
CA VAL A 19 1.48 3.66 2.16
C VAL A 19 1.82 2.52 3.11
N PRO A 20 1.15 2.40 4.27
CA PRO A 20 1.27 1.22 5.14
C PRO A 20 0.79 -0.03 4.41
N LEU A 21 1.54 -1.14 4.59
CA LEU A 21 1.17 -2.46 4.05
C LEU A 21 0.91 -3.42 5.20
N PHE A 22 -0.18 -4.17 5.10
CA PHE A 22 -0.56 -5.08 6.17
C PHE A 22 -1.36 -6.27 5.64
N PHE A 23 -1.22 -7.41 6.32
CA PHE A 23 -2.08 -8.58 6.20
C PHE A 23 -2.23 -9.27 7.56
N HIS A 24 -3.44 -9.60 7.90
CA HIS A 24 -3.76 -10.57 8.94
C HIS A 24 -5.11 -11.23 8.62
N HIS A 25 -5.28 -12.47 9.02
CA HIS A 25 -6.52 -13.24 8.78
C HIS A 25 -7.66 -12.87 9.72
N ASP A 26 -7.34 -12.35 10.90
CA ASP A 26 -8.33 -11.89 11.88
C ASP A 26 -8.85 -10.50 11.51
N ILE A 27 -10.18 -10.40 11.33
CA ILE A 27 -10.86 -9.18 10.91
C ILE A 27 -10.80 -8.10 11.99
N GLU A 28 -10.99 -8.46 13.26
CA GLU A 28 -11.05 -7.46 14.34
C GLU A 28 -9.67 -6.89 14.64
N LEU A 29 -8.63 -7.71 14.65
CA LEU A 29 -7.25 -7.23 14.72
C LEU A 29 -6.92 -6.34 13.52
N SER A 30 -7.33 -6.73 12.33
CA SER A 30 -7.08 -5.95 11.12
C SER A 30 -7.77 -4.58 11.15
N LYS A 31 -8.99 -4.48 11.70
CA LYS A 31 -9.67 -3.19 11.93
C LYS A 31 -8.93 -2.31 12.93
N GLN A 32 -8.38 -2.90 14.00
CA GLN A 32 -7.61 -2.16 15.01
C GLN A 32 -6.32 -1.60 14.41
N VAL A 33 -5.59 -2.40 13.63
CA VAL A 33 -4.39 -1.94 12.91
C VAL A 33 -4.74 -0.81 11.94
N LEU A 34 -5.81 -0.97 11.17
CA LEU A 34 -6.27 0.06 10.24
C LEU A 34 -6.62 1.36 10.98
N LYS A 35 -7.33 1.25 12.10
CA LYS A 35 -7.67 2.41 12.93
C LYS A 35 -6.44 3.07 13.52
N ALA A 36 -5.48 2.31 14.04
CA ALA A 36 -4.24 2.84 14.58
C ALA A 36 -3.43 3.59 13.52
N CYS A 37 -3.33 3.06 12.30
CA CYS A 37 -2.71 3.76 11.19
C CYS A 37 -3.44 5.06 10.84
N TYR A 38 -4.78 5.04 10.81
CA TYR A 38 -5.61 6.22 10.56
C TYR A 38 -5.43 7.30 11.63
N ASP A 39 -5.45 6.92 12.91
CA ASP A 39 -5.24 7.82 14.06
C ASP A 39 -3.81 8.40 14.04
N GLY A 40 -2.83 7.63 13.56
CA GLY A 40 -1.45 8.06 13.31
C GLY A 40 -1.26 8.96 12.09
N GLY A 41 -2.33 9.30 11.37
CA GLY A 41 -2.30 10.21 10.23
C GLY A 41 -2.24 9.55 8.86
N ALA A 42 -2.18 8.21 8.74
CA ALA A 42 -2.26 7.54 7.45
C ALA A 42 -3.63 7.77 6.80
N ARG A 43 -3.63 7.96 5.48
CA ARG A 43 -4.84 8.13 4.67
C ARG A 43 -4.98 7.09 3.57
N LEU A 44 -3.98 6.22 3.44
CA LEU A 44 -4.02 5.04 2.58
C LEU A 44 -3.59 3.82 3.38
N MET A 45 -4.07 2.65 2.97
CA MET A 45 -3.53 1.36 3.40
C MET A 45 -3.62 0.35 2.27
N GLU A 46 -2.52 -0.36 2.02
CA GLU A 46 -2.46 -1.53 1.16
C GLU A 46 -2.70 -2.78 2.01
N PHE A 47 -3.88 -3.40 1.90
CA PHE A 47 -4.08 -4.74 2.44
C PHE A 47 -3.48 -5.76 1.48
N THR A 48 -2.55 -6.58 1.93
CA THR A 48 -1.90 -7.55 1.03
C THR A 48 -2.72 -8.84 0.93
N SER A 49 -3.07 -9.24 -0.30
CA SER A 49 -3.81 -10.49 -0.59
C SER A 49 -2.90 -11.70 -0.42
N ARG A 50 -2.70 -12.12 0.83
CA ARG A 50 -1.86 -13.29 1.17
C ARG A 50 -2.68 -14.28 1.98
N GLY A 51 -2.75 -15.52 1.51
CA GLY A 51 -3.50 -16.58 2.16
C GLY A 51 -4.97 -16.66 1.75
N ASP A 52 -5.60 -17.75 2.17
CA ASP A 52 -6.99 -18.06 1.85
C ASP A 52 -7.94 -17.04 2.49
N PHE A 53 -9.06 -16.77 1.81
CA PHE A 53 -10.12 -15.86 2.28
C PHE A 53 -9.67 -14.39 2.54
N ALA A 54 -8.47 -13.97 2.08
CA ALA A 54 -8.00 -12.60 2.23
C ALA A 54 -8.99 -11.56 1.67
N HIS A 55 -9.74 -11.92 0.64
CA HIS A 55 -10.76 -11.06 0.04
C HIS A 55 -11.96 -10.79 0.98
N GLU A 56 -12.30 -11.71 1.88
CA GLU A 56 -13.34 -11.51 2.89
C GLU A 56 -12.89 -10.51 3.95
N VAL A 57 -11.66 -10.65 4.41
CA VAL A 57 -11.04 -9.70 5.35
C VAL A 57 -10.97 -8.31 4.72
N PHE A 58 -10.50 -8.21 3.48
CA PHE A 58 -10.48 -6.93 2.76
C PHE A 58 -11.88 -6.31 2.65
N ALA A 59 -12.91 -7.11 2.31
CA ALA A 59 -14.27 -6.63 2.22
C ALA A 59 -14.78 -6.06 3.55
N ALA A 60 -14.47 -6.73 4.66
CA ALA A 60 -14.82 -6.27 6.01
C ALA A 60 -14.09 -4.97 6.36
N LEU A 61 -12.78 -4.89 6.09
CA LEU A 61 -11.97 -3.70 6.33
C LEU A 61 -12.43 -2.50 5.50
N ASN A 62 -12.74 -2.71 4.23
CA ASN A 62 -13.19 -1.61 3.38
C ASN A 62 -14.56 -1.07 3.81
N LYS A 63 -15.49 -1.95 4.22
CA LYS A 63 -16.77 -1.53 4.81
C LYS A 63 -16.55 -0.72 6.08
N TYR A 64 -15.68 -1.17 6.97
CA TYR A 64 -15.31 -0.47 8.20
C TYR A 64 -14.69 0.91 7.90
N ALA A 65 -13.73 0.98 6.98
CA ALA A 65 -13.11 2.24 6.58
C ALA A 65 -14.13 3.24 6.03
N LEU A 66 -15.08 2.78 5.22
CA LEU A 66 -16.13 3.62 4.64
C LEU A 66 -17.09 4.19 5.69
N ALA A 67 -17.36 3.43 6.77
CA ALA A 67 -18.29 3.81 7.83
C ALA A 67 -17.62 4.69 8.90
N GLU A 68 -16.42 4.31 9.34
CA GLU A 68 -15.82 4.81 10.58
C GLU A 68 -14.56 5.68 10.37
N LEU A 69 -13.91 5.64 9.19
CA LEU A 69 -12.63 6.30 8.95
C LEU A 69 -12.72 7.27 7.75
N PRO A 70 -13.34 8.44 7.92
CA PRO A 70 -13.51 9.41 6.83
C PRO A 70 -12.19 9.78 6.13
N GLY A 71 -12.15 9.65 4.81
CA GLY A 71 -10.95 9.94 4.03
C GLY A 71 -9.93 8.79 3.93
N MET A 72 -10.16 7.65 4.61
CA MET A 72 -9.29 6.49 4.47
C MET A 72 -9.51 5.82 3.11
N ILE A 73 -8.43 5.55 2.40
CA ILE A 73 -8.39 4.94 1.07
C ILE A 73 -7.80 3.54 1.18
N MET A 74 -8.64 2.53 0.92
CA MET A 74 -8.22 1.14 0.93
C MET A 74 -7.80 0.67 -0.46
N GLY A 75 -6.62 0.07 -0.55
CA GLY A 75 -6.15 -0.65 -1.71
C GLY A 75 -5.72 -2.07 -1.38
N VAL A 76 -5.37 -2.82 -2.40
CA VAL A 76 -4.93 -4.20 -2.24
C VAL A 76 -3.61 -4.44 -2.95
N GLY A 77 -2.71 -5.15 -2.27
CA GLY A 77 -1.43 -5.61 -2.81
C GLY A 77 -1.32 -7.12 -2.93
N SER A 78 -0.20 -7.57 -3.44
CA SER A 78 0.07 -8.99 -3.77
C SER A 78 -0.93 -9.58 -4.76
N VAL A 79 -1.52 -8.76 -5.61
CA VAL A 79 -2.43 -9.20 -6.68
C VAL A 79 -1.60 -9.74 -7.84
N THR A 80 -1.90 -10.96 -8.30
CA THR A 80 -1.08 -11.67 -9.28
C THR A 80 -1.75 -11.89 -10.63
N ASP A 81 -3.06 -11.62 -10.75
CA ASP A 81 -3.83 -11.80 -11.98
C ASP A 81 -5.00 -10.84 -12.10
N ALA A 82 -5.55 -10.72 -13.31
CA ALA A 82 -6.63 -9.79 -13.62
C ALA A 82 -7.98 -10.18 -12.98
N ALA A 83 -8.20 -11.47 -12.71
CA ALA A 83 -9.44 -11.93 -12.07
C ALA A 83 -9.46 -11.50 -10.59
N ALA A 84 -8.36 -11.70 -9.88
CA ALA A 84 -8.18 -11.21 -8.51
C ALA A 84 -8.30 -9.67 -8.46
N ALA A 85 -7.65 -8.94 -9.37
CA ALA A 85 -7.79 -7.49 -9.46
C ALA A 85 -9.26 -7.07 -9.65
N SER A 86 -10.00 -7.74 -10.51
CA SER A 86 -11.42 -7.47 -10.76
C SER A 86 -12.28 -7.74 -9.52
N LEU A 87 -12.02 -8.84 -8.79
CA LEU A 87 -12.69 -9.16 -7.53
C LEU A 87 -12.48 -8.05 -6.49
N TYR A 88 -11.22 -7.66 -6.25
CA TYR A 88 -10.94 -6.61 -5.26
C TYR A 88 -11.51 -5.25 -5.64
N MET A 89 -11.54 -4.91 -6.92
CA MET A 89 -12.22 -3.71 -7.40
C MET A 89 -13.74 -3.77 -7.17
N GLN A 90 -14.38 -4.95 -7.25
CA GLN A 90 -15.79 -5.13 -6.88
C GLN A 90 -16.00 -4.98 -5.37
N LEU A 91 -15.03 -5.39 -4.55
CA LEU A 91 -15.04 -5.20 -3.11
C LEU A 91 -14.68 -3.76 -2.69
N GLY A 92 -14.42 -2.88 -3.66
CA GLY A 92 -14.24 -1.45 -3.45
C GLY A 92 -12.79 -1.00 -3.31
N ALA A 93 -11.81 -1.80 -3.74
CA ALA A 93 -10.41 -1.36 -3.77
C ALA A 93 -10.26 -0.11 -4.65
N ASN A 94 -9.57 0.91 -4.13
CA ASN A 94 -9.31 2.17 -4.81
C ASN A 94 -7.97 2.17 -5.55
N PHE A 95 -7.08 1.25 -5.22
CA PHE A 95 -5.83 1.01 -5.92
C PHE A 95 -5.43 -0.47 -5.83
N ILE A 96 -4.70 -0.91 -6.87
CA ILE A 96 -4.20 -2.27 -7.02
C ILE A 96 -2.68 -2.22 -7.08
N VAL A 97 -2.00 -3.01 -6.26
CA VAL A 97 -0.54 -3.15 -6.25
C VAL A 97 -0.18 -4.59 -6.57
N THR A 98 0.78 -4.76 -7.47
CA THR A 98 1.19 -6.10 -7.91
C THR A 98 2.67 -6.34 -7.61
N PRO A 99 3.10 -7.60 -7.39
CA PRO A 99 4.53 -7.91 -7.19
C PRO A 99 5.35 -7.83 -8.48
N VAL A 100 4.69 -7.94 -9.63
CA VAL A 100 5.29 -7.95 -10.97
C VAL A 100 4.46 -7.11 -11.94
N LEU A 101 5.08 -6.69 -13.04
CA LEU A 101 4.38 -6.03 -14.14
C LEU A 101 3.54 -7.03 -14.92
N ARG A 102 2.23 -6.75 -15.06
CA ARG A 102 1.30 -7.56 -15.86
C ARG A 102 0.35 -6.67 -16.65
N GLU A 103 0.39 -6.79 -17.97
CA GLU A 103 -0.42 -5.97 -18.88
C GLU A 103 -1.93 -6.24 -18.73
N ASP A 104 -2.32 -7.48 -18.47
CA ASP A 104 -3.73 -7.85 -18.27
C ASP A 104 -4.34 -7.18 -17.05
N ILE A 105 -3.56 -6.98 -15.96
CA ILE A 105 -3.98 -6.22 -14.78
C ILE A 105 -4.06 -4.72 -15.11
N ALA A 106 -3.09 -4.17 -15.84
CA ALA A 106 -3.13 -2.77 -16.29
C ALA A 106 -4.43 -2.49 -17.07
N LEU A 107 -4.80 -3.38 -18.00
CA LEU A 107 -6.00 -3.22 -18.83
C LEU A 107 -7.29 -3.19 -17.98
N VAL A 108 -7.47 -4.09 -17.01
CA VAL A 108 -8.69 -4.11 -16.19
C VAL A 108 -8.76 -2.92 -15.25
N CYS A 109 -7.62 -2.47 -14.70
CA CYS A 109 -7.54 -1.27 -13.88
C CYS A 109 -7.84 0.00 -14.69
N ASN A 110 -7.26 0.13 -15.88
CA ASN A 110 -7.48 1.26 -16.78
C ASN A 110 -8.94 1.38 -17.23
N ARG A 111 -9.62 0.26 -17.57
CA ARG A 111 -11.04 0.24 -17.93
C ARG A 111 -11.94 0.76 -16.82
N ARG A 112 -11.54 0.59 -15.56
CA ARG A 112 -12.31 1.00 -14.38
C ARG A 112 -11.80 2.28 -13.73
N LYS A 113 -10.73 2.88 -14.28
CA LYS A 113 -10.07 4.09 -13.75
C LYS A 113 -9.60 3.93 -12.30
N VAL A 114 -9.15 2.72 -11.95
CA VAL A 114 -8.53 2.41 -10.66
C VAL A 114 -7.03 2.54 -10.80
N LEU A 115 -6.35 3.17 -9.81
CA LEU A 115 -4.90 3.28 -9.80
C LEU A 115 -4.26 1.89 -9.75
N TRP A 116 -3.23 1.68 -10.58
CA TRP A 116 -2.45 0.46 -10.63
C TRP A 116 -0.98 0.78 -10.44
N SER A 117 -0.32 0.06 -9.51
CA SER A 117 1.10 0.23 -9.19
C SER A 117 1.81 -1.12 -9.29
N PRO A 118 2.43 -1.43 -10.45
CA PRO A 118 3.12 -2.69 -10.67
C PRO A 118 4.50 -2.73 -10.02
N GLY A 119 4.90 -3.90 -9.54
CA GLY A 119 6.27 -4.19 -9.12
C GLY A 119 7.19 -4.25 -10.34
N CYS A 120 8.20 -3.38 -10.35
CA CYS A 120 9.22 -3.30 -11.38
C CYS A 120 10.59 -3.29 -10.72
N GLY A 121 11.55 -4.01 -11.31
CA GLY A 121 12.94 -4.10 -10.86
C GLY A 121 13.93 -3.49 -11.84
N THR A 122 13.50 -3.15 -13.04
CA THR A 122 14.38 -2.59 -14.08
C THR A 122 13.78 -1.32 -14.68
N LEU A 123 14.64 -0.47 -15.26
CA LEU A 123 14.18 0.74 -15.96
C LEU A 123 13.28 0.41 -17.16
N THR A 124 13.52 -0.72 -17.84
CA THR A 124 12.67 -1.18 -18.95
C THR A 124 11.26 -1.53 -18.48
N GLU A 125 11.13 -2.22 -17.33
CA GLU A 125 9.81 -2.50 -16.76
C GLU A 125 9.11 -1.24 -16.27
N ILE A 126 9.86 -0.29 -15.69
CA ILE A 126 9.32 1.01 -15.28
C ILE A 126 8.76 1.76 -16.49
N ALA A 127 9.54 1.90 -17.55
CA ALA A 127 9.09 2.55 -18.79
C ALA A 127 7.85 1.85 -19.37
N LYS A 128 7.83 0.53 -19.37
CA LYS A 128 6.67 -0.23 -19.84
C LYS A 128 5.43 -0.02 -18.97
N ALA A 129 5.59 0.08 -17.65
CA ALA A 129 4.49 0.41 -16.76
C ALA A 129 3.90 1.80 -17.04
N GLU A 130 4.77 2.79 -17.29
CA GLU A 130 4.35 4.16 -17.64
C GLU A 130 3.62 4.19 -18.98
N GLU A 131 4.08 3.47 -20.02
CA GLU A 131 3.38 3.30 -21.29
C GLU A 131 1.96 2.71 -21.11
N LEU A 132 1.80 1.83 -20.12
CA LEU A 132 0.52 1.22 -19.77
C LEU A 132 -0.33 2.12 -18.85
N GLY A 133 0.07 3.35 -18.60
CA GLY A 133 -0.69 4.36 -17.85
C GLY A 133 -0.56 4.25 -16.33
N CYS A 134 0.59 3.77 -15.84
CA CYS A 134 0.89 3.77 -14.42
C CYS A 134 1.34 5.16 -13.96
N GLU A 135 0.70 5.72 -12.92
CA GLU A 135 1.09 7.02 -12.35
C GLU A 135 2.23 6.89 -11.34
N ILE A 136 2.27 5.81 -10.56
CA ILE A 136 3.29 5.58 -9.54
C ILE A 136 3.71 4.12 -9.61
N VAL A 137 4.96 3.89 -10.01
CA VAL A 137 5.53 2.55 -10.17
C VAL A 137 6.05 2.06 -8.82
N LYS A 138 5.73 0.83 -8.46
CA LYS A 138 6.34 0.17 -7.29
C LYS A 138 7.72 -0.36 -7.67
N LEU A 139 8.76 0.11 -6.97
CA LEU A 139 10.08 -0.54 -7.03
C LEU A 139 10.08 -1.75 -6.08
N PHE A 140 10.23 -2.97 -6.62
CA PHE A 140 10.15 -4.20 -5.84
C PHE A 140 11.04 -5.32 -6.41
N PRO A 141 11.76 -6.07 -5.56
CA PRO A 141 11.87 -5.93 -4.09
C PRO A 141 12.84 -4.78 -3.71
N GLY A 142 12.35 -3.79 -2.93
CA GLY A 142 13.10 -2.57 -2.63
C GLY A 142 14.35 -2.78 -1.79
N ASP A 143 14.44 -3.86 -1.01
CA ASP A 143 15.61 -4.24 -0.21
C ASP A 143 16.83 -4.70 -1.04
N VAL A 144 16.61 -5.08 -2.30
CA VAL A 144 17.70 -5.36 -3.26
C VAL A 144 18.27 -4.07 -3.85
N TYR A 145 17.50 -3.00 -3.85
CA TYR A 145 17.87 -1.69 -4.39
C TYR A 145 18.22 -0.71 -3.28
N ASN A 146 18.80 0.41 -3.66
CA ASN A 146 19.14 1.50 -2.74
C ASN A 146 18.74 2.86 -3.34
N PRO A 147 18.79 3.95 -2.57
CA PRO A 147 18.47 5.28 -3.08
C PRO A 147 19.27 5.71 -4.31
N GLY A 148 20.49 5.18 -4.48
CA GLY A 148 21.32 5.43 -5.66
C GLY A 148 20.68 4.94 -6.97
N PHE A 149 19.92 3.85 -6.92
CA PHE A 149 19.17 3.36 -8.07
C PHE A 149 18.11 4.37 -8.53
N ILE A 150 17.39 4.98 -7.57
CA ILE A 150 16.40 6.02 -7.85
C ILE A 150 17.07 7.24 -8.50
N LYS A 151 18.20 7.71 -7.94
CA LYS A 151 18.96 8.84 -8.51
C LYS A 151 19.41 8.56 -9.94
N ALA A 152 19.85 7.33 -10.22
CA ALA A 152 20.27 6.93 -11.56
C ALA A 152 19.09 6.94 -12.57
N ILE A 153 17.89 6.54 -12.16
CA ILE A 153 16.67 6.62 -12.99
C ILE A 153 16.26 8.07 -13.21
N LYS A 154 16.27 8.89 -12.16
CA LYS A 154 15.82 10.28 -12.22
C LYS A 154 16.69 11.16 -13.11
N GLY A 155 17.92 10.76 -13.40
CA GLY A 155 18.80 11.45 -14.37
C GLY A 155 18.17 11.51 -15.76
N PRO A 156 17.97 10.38 -16.44
CA PRO A 156 17.33 10.34 -17.77
C PRO A 156 15.81 10.48 -17.74
N CYS A 157 15.13 10.10 -16.65
CA CYS A 157 13.67 10.05 -16.53
C CYS A 157 13.16 10.81 -15.29
N PRO A 158 13.31 12.15 -15.24
CA PRO A 158 12.95 12.95 -14.05
C PRO A 158 11.44 12.95 -13.75
N TRP A 159 10.59 12.64 -14.73
CA TRP A 159 9.14 12.55 -14.59
C TRP A 159 8.67 11.30 -13.86
N THR A 160 9.46 10.21 -13.83
CA THR A 160 9.08 8.93 -13.26
C THR A 160 8.73 9.03 -11.78
N SER A 161 7.54 8.59 -11.38
CA SER A 161 7.10 8.53 -9.98
C SER A 161 7.29 7.12 -9.43
N ILE A 162 8.00 6.99 -8.31
CA ILE A 162 8.43 5.70 -7.78
C ILE A 162 8.04 5.57 -6.29
N MET A 163 7.55 4.37 -5.94
CA MET A 163 7.26 3.92 -4.59
C MET A 163 8.09 2.67 -4.26
N PRO A 164 9.26 2.79 -3.60
CA PRO A 164 9.99 1.63 -3.13
C PRO A 164 9.18 0.89 -2.06
N THR A 165 9.21 -0.44 -2.12
CA THR A 165 8.57 -1.33 -1.15
C THR A 165 9.50 -2.51 -0.83
N GLY A 166 9.78 -2.73 0.46
CA GLY A 166 10.88 -3.55 0.95
C GLY A 166 12.12 -2.70 1.21
N GLY A 167 12.87 -2.99 2.27
CA GLY A 167 14.05 -2.22 2.67
C GLY A 167 13.78 -0.79 3.15
N VAL A 168 12.52 -0.37 3.18
CA VAL A 168 12.10 0.90 3.78
C VAL A 168 11.81 0.66 5.25
N THR A 169 12.45 1.44 6.13
CA THR A 169 12.29 1.36 7.58
C THR A 169 11.74 2.67 8.13
N THR A 170 11.35 2.68 9.40
CA THR A 170 10.89 3.89 10.10
C THR A 170 12.03 4.79 10.58
N GLU A 171 13.27 4.37 10.38
CA GLU A 171 14.44 5.17 10.72
C GLU A 171 14.54 6.42 9.85
N GLU A 172 14.72 7.58 10.49
CA GLU A 172 14.79 8.88 9.80
C GLU A 172 15.86 8.90 8.68
N SER A 173 17.02 8.33 8.93
CA SER A 173 18.11 8.27 7.96
C SER A 173 17.75 7.45 6.72
N ASN A 174 17.01 6.34 6.90
CA ASN A 174 16.53 5.51 5.79
C ASN A 174 15.48 6.27 4.98
N LEU A 175 14.48 6.86 5.64
CA LEU A 175 13.43 7.64 4.96
C LEU A 175 14.03 8.84 4.22
N ARG A 176 14.91 9.62 4.85
CA ARG A 176 15.62 10.73 4.19
C ARG A 176 16.38 10.25 2.95
N GLY A 177 17.09 9.13 3.04
CA GLY A 177 17.82 8.57 1.90
C GLY A 177 16.93 8.32 0.69
N TRP A 178 15.75 7.76 0.89
CA TRP A 178 14.78 7.53 -0.19
C TRP A 178 14.18 8.82 -0.73
N PHE A 179 13.71 9.73 0.13
CA PHE A 179 13.09 10.98 -0.32
C PHE A 179 14.11 11.93 -0.99
N ASP A 180 15.34 12.02 -0.48
CA ASP A 180 16.42 12.79 -1.10
C ASP A 180 16.85 12.22 -2.47
N ALA A 181 16.58 10.95 -2.72
CA ALA A 181 16.76 10.33 -4.02
C ALA A 181 15.62 10.66 -5.02
N GLY A 182 14.50 11.21 -4.54
CA GLY A 182 13.38 11.66 -5.37
C GLY A 182 12.25 10.66 -5.52
N VAL A 183 12.02 9.78 -4.54
CA VAL A 183 10.82 8.93 -4.53
C VAL A 183 9.56 9.76 -4.29
N THR A 184 8.44 9.30 -4.80
CA THR A 184 7.14 9.98 -4.64
C THR A 184 6.51 9.66 -3.29
N CYS A 185 6.56 8.40 -2.89
CA CYS A 185 6.12 7.88 -1.61
C CYS A 185 6.85 6.57 -1.32
N VAL A 186 6.64 6.00 -0.16
CA VAL A 186 7.23 4.72 0.26
C VAL A 186 6.15 3.74 0.73
N GLY A 187 6.34 2.45 0.42
CA GLY A 187 5.54 1.37 0.97
C GLY A 187 6.24 0.74 2.17
N ILE A 188 5.62 0.76 3.36
CA ILE A 188 6.21 0.21 4.58
C ILE A 188 5.29 -0.86 5.17
N GLY A 189 5.80 -2.09 5.31
CA GLY A 189 5.08 -3.23 5.87
C GLY A 189 5.53 -3.58 7.29
N SER A 190 6.22 -4.71 7.43
CA SER A 190 6.64 -5.29 8.71
C SER A 190 7.54 -4.38 9.57
N GLN A 191 8.19 -3.42 8.97
CA GLN A 191 9.00 -2.42 9.70
C GLN A 191 8.14 -1.38 10.42
N LEU A 192 6.91 -1.17 9.98
CA LEU A 192 5.93 -0.28 10.63
C LEU A 192 4.99 -1.10 11.53
N ILE A 193 4.49 -2.23 11.03
CA ILE A 193 3.52 -3.09 11.71
C ILE A 193 4.21 -4.42 11.98
N SER A 194 5.03 -4.45 13.04
CA SER A 194 5.80 -5.64 13.42
C SER A 194 4.93 -6.69 14.12
N ALA A 195 5.39 -7.95 14.11
CA ALA A 195 4.73 -9.02 14.83
C ALA A 195 4.62 -8.75 16.35
N ASP A 196 5.56 -8.00 16.92
CA ASP A 196 5.54 -7.65 18.34
C ASP A 196 4.49 -6.56 18.63
N VAL A 197 4.32 -5.58 17.74
CA VAL A 197 3.22 -4.60 17.85
C VAL A 197 1.86 -5.29 17.78
N LEU A 198 1.71 -6.29 16.89
CA LEU A 198 0.50 -7.07 16.79
C LEU A 198 0.21 -7.89 18.05
N LYS A 199 1.24 -8.51 18.66
CA LYS A 199 1.11 -9.24 19.94
C LYS A 199 0.71 -8.32 21.08
N LEU A 200 1.30 -7.13 21.18
CA LEU A 200 0.95 -6.12 22.20
C LEU A 200 -0.51 -5.66 22.06
N SER A 201 -0.99 -5.47 20.83
CA SER A 201 -2.39 -5.15 20.55
C SER A 201 -3.32 -6.27 21.03
N LEU A 202 -2.95 -7.53 20.81
CA LEU A 202 -3.71 -8.69 21.29
C LEU A 202 -3.75 -8.77 22.82
N ILE A 203 -2.66 -8.41 23.52
CA ILE A 203 -2.61 -8.39 24.99
C ILE A 203 -3.55 -7.33 25.56
N HIS A 204 -3.61 -6.14 24.96
CA HIS A 204 -4.54 -5.08 25.38
C HIS A 204 -6.02 -5.40 25.15
N ILE A 205 -6.34 -6.33 24.24
CA ILE A 205 -7.72 -6.81 24.01
C ILE A 205 -8.12 -7.85 25.04
N SER A 206 -7.17 -8.66 25.52
CA SER A 206 -7.41 -9.74 26.49
C SER A 206 -7.41 -9.27 27.95
N GLU A 207 -6.89 -8.09 28.26
CA GLU A 207 -6.95 -7.49 29.60
C GLU A 207 -8.00 -6.39 29.66
N PRO A 208 -9.17 -6.64 30.28
CA PRO A 208 -10.09 -5.55 30.61
C PRO A 208 -9.36 -4.60 31.54
N THR A 209 -9.29 -3.33 31.17
CA THR A 209 -8.74 -2.25 31.99
C THR A 209 -9.24 -2.40 33.44
N ARG A 210 -8.41 -2.91 34.33
CA ARG A 210 -8.61 -2.76 35.76
C ARG A 210 -8.51 -1.26 36.05
N ARG A 211 -9.65 -0.60 36.10
CA ARG A 211 -9.74 0.69 36.78
C ARG A 211 -9.45 0.40 38.25
N THR A 212 -8.29 0.81 38.73
CA THR A 212 -8.01 0.96 40.13
C THR A 212 -8.94 2.07 40.65
N PRO A 213 -9.82 1.79 41.64
CA PRO A 213 -10.56 2.89 42.27
C PRO A 213 -9.54 3.70 43.10
N ILE A 214 -9.57 4.99 42.92
CA ILE A 214 -9.02 5.95 43.87
C ILE A 214 -9.98 6.09 45.04
#